data_c195845fd2661d72155824b383256e44
#
_entry.id   c195845fd2661d72155824b383256e44
#
_cell.length_a   1.000
_cell.length_b   1.000
_cell.length_c   1.000
_cell.angle_alpha   90.00
_cell.angle_beta   90.00
_cell.angle_gamma   90.00
#
_symmetry.space_group_name_H-M   'P 1'
#
loop_
_entity.id
_entity.type
_entity.pdbx_description
1 polymer ?
#
loop_
_entity_poly.entity_id
_entity_poly.type
_entity_poly.pdbx_seq_one_letter_code
_entity_poly.pdbx_strand_id
1 'polypeptide(L)'
;MDPLALVEAFGAAWADHDLDRAVSFLSRDCVFEATGPAPDGTRHIGPTEIRQAWKAIFDDPSSKFEPEETFSSGDRVTQRWRYSWSDGRVRGVDLFKVSRDRITEKFSYVKG
;
A
#
# COMPACT_ATOMS: atom_id res chain seq x y z
N MET A 1 15.73 6.86 7.11
CA MET A 1 14.95 5.64 7.44
C MET A 1 15.22 4.61 6.37
N ASP A 2 15.56 3.39 6.75
CA ASP A 2 15.81 2.37 5.75
C ASP A 2 14.51 1.91 5.07
N PRO A 3 14.60 1.23 3.90
CA PRO A 3 13.40 0.83 3.16
C PRO A 3 12.42 -0.02 3.97
N LEU A 4 12.92 -0.96 4.77
CA LEU A 4 12.05 -1.81 5.59
C LEU A 4 11.29 -0.99 6.61
N ALA A 5 11.98 -0.13 7.35
CA ALA A 5 11.37 0.72 8.37
C ALA A 5 10.35 1.67 7.75
N LEU A 6 10.65 2.20 6.56
CA LEU A 6 9.73 3.11 5.86
C LEU A 6 8.43 2.39 5.49
N VAL A 7 8.52 1.17 4.94
CA VAL A 7 7.33 0.41 4.57
C VAL A 7 6.55 -0.04 5.81
N GLU A 8 7.24 -0.37 6.90
CA GLU A 8 6.55 -0.69 8.15
C GLU A 8 5.78 0.52 8.69
N ALA A 9 6.37 1.70 8.63
CA ALA A 9 5.68 2.94 9.03
C ALA A 9 4.48 3.24 8.12
N PHE A 10 4.65 3.01 6.82
CA PHE A 10 3.57 3.15 5.85
C PHE A 10 2.42 2.19 6.17
N GLY A 11 2.73 0.91 6.47
CA GLY A 11 1.72 -0.06 6.87
C GLY A 11 0.99 0.31 8.14
N ALA A 12 1.68 0.92 9.10
CA ALA A 12 1.05 1.42 10.33
C ALA A 12 0.06 2.55 10.02
N ALA A 13 0.37 3.43 9.07
CA ALA A 13 -0.56 4.47 8.63
C ALA A 13 -1.84 3.86 8.02
N TRP A 14 -1.70 2.79 7.24
CA TRP A 14 -2.84 2.04 6.71
C TRP A 14 -3.67 1.43 7.83
N ALA A 15 -3.03 0.79 8.79
CA ALA A 15 -3.72 0.17 9.93
C ALA A 15 -4.48 1.22 10.76
N ASP A 16 -3.94 2.44 10.85
CA ASP A 16 -4.54 3.54 11.61
C ASP A 16 -5.56 4.35 10.81
N HIS A 17 -5.82 4.00 9.55
CA HIS A 17 -6.70 4.77 8.66
C HIS A 17 -6.23 6.22 8.50
N ASP A 18 -4.93 6.45 8.50
CA ASP A 18 -4.33 7.78 8.39
C ASP A 18 -3.89 8.02 6.95
N LEU A 19 -4.83 8.49 6.13
CA LEU A 19 -4.59 8.70 4.70
C LEU A 19 -3.52 9.76 4.45
N ASP A 20 -3.54 10.86 5.18
CA ASP A 20 -2.54 11.91 5.00
C ASP A 20 -1.14 11.40 5.25
N ARG A 21 -0.97 10.62 6.32
CA ARG A 21 0.33 10.05 6.66
C ARG A 21 0.76 9.01 5.62
N ALA A 22 -0.13 8.14 5.19
CA ALA A 22 0.18 7.14 4.17
C ALA A 22 0.68 7.81 2.89
N VAL A 23 -0.04 8.83 2.42
CA VAL A 23 0.32 9.55 1.20
C VAL A 23 1.64 10.31 1.36
N SER A 24 1.97 10.76 2.57
CA SER A 24 3.21 11.50 2.83
C SER A 24 4.48 10.69 2.55
N PHE A 25 4.38 9.35 2.54
CA PHE A 25 5.53 8.50 2.23
C PHE A 25 5.79 8.33 0.73
N LEU A 26 4.89 8.79 -0.13
CA LEU A 26 4.97 8.56 -1.57
C LEU A 26 5.86 9.61 -2.24
N SER A 27 6.62 9.19 -3.25
CA SER A 27 7.33 10.13 -4.11
C SER A 27 6.35 10.82 -5.04
N ARG A 28 6.79 11.94 -5.65
CA ARG A 28 5.94 12.73 -6.55
C ARG A 28 5.51 11.95 -7.78
N ASP A 29 6.33 11.00 -8.20
CA ASP A 29 6.11 10.16 -9.39
C ASP A 29 5.80 8.71 -9.03
N CYS A 30 5.36 8.47 -7.79
CA CYS A 30 5.06 7.12 -7.32
C CYS A 30 4.02 6.45 -8.22
N VAL A 31 4.27 5.17 -8.52
CA VAL A 31 3.36 4.35 -9.30
C VAL A 31 2.69 3.34 -8.39
N PHE A 32 1.37 3.36 -8.37
CA PHE A 32 0.55 2.38 -7.65
C PHE A 32 -0.24 1.55 -8.65
N GLU A 33 -0.07 0.23 -8.60
CA GLU A 33 -0.94 -0.69 -9.34
C GLU A 33 -1.89 -1.36 -8.37
N ALA A 34 -3.18 -1.08 -8.55
CA ALA A 34 -4.24 -1.60 -7.70
C ALA A 34 -4.54 -3.06 -8.04
N THR A 35 -5.21 -3.75 -7.12
CA THR A 35 -5.58 -5.16 -7.31
C THR A 35 -6.73 -5.35 -8.28
N GLY A 36 -7.53 -4.34 -8.53
CA GLY A 36 -8.67 -4.43 -9.45
C GLY A 36 -8.74 -3.26 -10.40
N PRO A 37 -9.52 -3.38 -11.47
CA PRO A 37 -10.23 -4.58 -11.89
C PRO A 37 -9.30 -5.61 -12.55
N ALA A 38 -9.78 -6.87 -12.60
CA ALA A 38 -9.04 -7.91 -13.30
C ALA A 38 -8.93 -7.58 -14.79
N PRO A 39 -7.84 -8.00 -15.50
CA PRO A 39 -6.77 -8.88 -15.00
C PRO A 39 -5.63 -8.13 -14.30
N ASP A 40 -5.34 -6.86 -14.64
CA ASP A 40 -4.09 -6.22 -14.26
C ASP A 40 -4.25 -5.10 -13.23
N GLY A 41 -5.48 -4.73 -12.90
CA GLY A 41 -5.74 -3.59 -12.02
C GLY A 41 -5.55 -2.25 -12.73
N THR A 42 -5.83 -1.17 -12.00
CA THR A 42 -5.65 0.19 -12.49
C THR A 42 -4.31 0.74 -12.02
N ARG A 43 -3.61 1.43 -12.90
CA ARG A 43 -2.36 2.11 -12.57
C ARG A 43 -2.65 3.59 -12.26
N HIS A 44 -2.16 4.04 -11.11
CA HIS A 44 -2.26 5.44 -10.68
C HIS A 44 -0.87 6.01 -10.52
N ILE A 45 -0.67 7.26 -10.93
CA ILE A 45 0.63 7.91 -10.87
C ILE A 45 0.53 9.20 -10.05
N GLY A 46 1.38 9.29 -9.05
CA GLY A 46 1.50 10.46 -8.18
C GLY A 46 0.55 10.46 -7.00
N PRO A 47 0.91 11.21 -5.94
CA PRO A 47 0.15 11.19 -4.69
C PRO A 47 -1.31 11.62 -4.82
N THR A 48 -1.62 12.56 -5.72
CA THR A 48 -2.99 13.04 -5.89
C THR A 48 -3.92 11.94 -6.40
N GLU A 49 -3.52 11.25 -7.49
CA GLU A 49 -4.32 10.15 -8.02
C GLU A 49 -4.41 9.00 -7.04
N ILE A 50 -3.31 8.67 -6.38
CA ILE A 50 -3.25 7.57 -5.44
C ILE A 50 -4.15 7.86 -4.23
N ARG A 51 -4.11 9.08 -3.73
CA ARG A 51 -4.99 9.52 -2.63
C ARG A 51 -6.45 9.30 -2.98
N GLN A 52 -6.86 9.69 -4.17
CA GLN A 52 -8.24 9.50 -4.64
C GLN A 52 -8.60 8.01 -4.69
N ALA A 53 -7.68 7.17 -5.16
CA ALA A 53 -7.92 5.73 -5.24
C ALA A 53 -8.08 5.09 -3.86
N TRP A 54 -7.36 5.59 -2.86
CA TRP A 54 -7.38 5.02 -1.50
C TRP A 54 -8.48 5.58 -0.61
N LYS A 55 -9.06 6.73 -0.96
CA LYS A 55 -9.97 7.44 -0.07
C LYS A 55 -11.12 6.58 0.45
N ALA A 56 -11.79 5.86 -0.42
CA ALA A 56 -12.93 5.03 -0.02
C ALA A 56 -12.52 3.92 0.95
N ILE A 57 -11.32 3.36 0.76
CA ILE A 57 -10.79 2.32 1.64
C ILE A 57 -10.52 2.90 3.04
N PHE A 58 -9.83 4.04 3.09
CA PHE A 58 -9.48 4.68 4.36
C PHE A 58 -10.71 5.24 5.09
N ASP A 59 -11.75 5.63 4.35
CA ASP A 59 -12.98 6.16 4.94
C ASP A 59 -13.92 5.06 5.46
N ASP A 60 -13.66 3.79 5.14
CA ASP A 60 -14.47 2.67 5.62
C ASP A 60 -14.03 2.26 7.02
N PRO A 61 -14.82 2.57 8.07
CA PRO A 61 -14.42 2.25 9.43
C PRO A 61 -14.40 0.75 9.73
N SER A 62 -15.05 -0.06 8.89
CA SER A 62 -15.03 -1.52 9.05
C SER A 62 -13.77 -2.15 8.50
N SER A 63 -13.01 -1.44 7.66
CA SER A 63 -11.83 -2.00 7.03
C SER A 63 -10.68 -2.14 8.03
N LYS A 64 -9.93 -3.22 7.88
CA LYS A 64 -8.80 -3.51 8.75
C LYS A 64 -7.65 -4.06 7.92
N PHE A 65 -6.51 -3.40 8.00
CA PHE A 65 -5.29 -3.80 7.33
C PHE A 65 -4.33 -4.40 8.36
N GLU A 66 -3.88 -5.63 8.11
CA GLU A 66 -2.99 -6.36 9.02
C GLU A 66 -1.78 -6.87 8.25
N PRO A 67 -0.59 -6.27 8.44
CA PRO A 67 0.63 -6.85 7.89
C PRO A 67 0.91 -8.21 8.51
N GLU A 68 1.31 -9.17 7.67
CA GLU A 68 1.66 -10.52 8.13
C GLU A 68 3.16 -10.74 8.16
N GLU A 69 3.85 -10.27 7.13
CA GLU A 69 5.29 -10.45 7.02
C GLU A 69 5.85 -9.36 6.12
N THR A 70 6.95 -8.75 6.56
CA THR A 70 7.62 -7.71 5.78
C THR A 70 9.12 -8.01 5.75
N PHE A 71 9.70 -8.01 4.56
CA PHE A 71 11.14 -8.21 4.40
C PHE A 71 11.66 -7.39 3.24
N SER A 72 12.96 -7.13 3.24
CA SER A 72 13.58 -6.27 2.23
C SER A 72 14.82 -6.90 1.63
N SER A 73 15.12 -6.47 0.39
CA SER A 73 16.37 -6.76 -0.29
C SER A 73 16.78 -5.49 -1.04
N GLY A 74 17.78 -4.79 -0.51
CA GLY A 74 18.18 -3.48 -1.05
C GLY A 74 17.04 -2.49 -0.97
N ASP A 75 16.69 -1.90 -2.12
CA ASP A 75 15.62 -0.90 -2.23
C ASP A 75 14.24 -1.52 -2.46
N ARG A 76 14.14 -2.86 -2.49
CA ARG A 76 12.90 -3.58 -2.69
C ARG A 76 12.39 -4.12 -1.36
N VAL A 77 11.08 -3.92 -1.11
CA VAL A 77 10.42 -4.42 0.10
C VAL A 77 9.19 -5.21 -0.31
N THR A 78 9.01 -6.36 0.32
CA THR A 78 7.85 -7.23 0.12
C THR A 78 7.07 -7.27 1.42
N GLN A 79 5.77 -7.03 1.35
CA GLN A 79 4.91 -7.11 2.53
C GLN A 79 3.69 -7.94 2.21
N ARG A 80 3.53 -9.07 2.93
CA ARG A 80 2.31 -9.86 2.87
C ARG A 80 1.34 -9.30 3.89
N TRP A 81 0.04 -9.27 3.53
CA TRP A 81 -0.96 -8.64 4.37
C TRP A 81 -2.31 -9.35 4.25
N ARG A 82 -3.15 -9.08 5.25
CA ARG A 82 -4.56 -9.44 5.26
C ARG A 82 -5.35 -8.14 5.32
N TYR A 83 -6.38 -8.05 4.49
CA TYR A 83 -7.30 -6.92 4.49
C TYR A 83 -8.72 -7.44 4.64
N SER A 84 -9.47 -6.89 5.60
CA SER A 84 -10.85 -7.30 5.86
C SER A 84 -11.77 -6.09 5.96
N TRP A 85 -13.03 -6.32 5.68
CA TRP A 85 -14.09 -5.31 5.79
C TRP A 85 -15.38 -6.06 6.18
N SER A 86 -16.49 -5.30 6.32
CA SER A 86 -17.75 -5.88 6.81
C SER A 86 -18.23 -7.10 6.02
N ASP A 87 -17.97 -7.12 4.71
CA ASP A 87 -18.52 -8.14 3.82
C ASP A 87 -17.53 -9.21 3.39
N GLY A 88 -16.29 -9.16 3.86
CA GLY A 88 -15.32 -10.17 3.46
C GLY A 88 -13.89 -9.85 3.83
N ARG A 89 -12.98 -10.64 3.25
CA ARG A 89 -11.54 -10.44 3.46
C ARG A 89 -10.77 -10.98 2.26
N VAL A 90 -9.56 -10.43 2.09
CA VAL A 90 -8.59 -10.93 1.10
C VAL A 90 -7.22 -10.98 1.75
N ARG A 91 -6.34 -11.78 1.19
CA ARG A 91 -4.92 -11.78 1.52
C ARG A 91 -4.15 -11.41 0.27
N GLY A 92 -3.05 -10.72 0.45
CA GLY A 92 -2.27 -10.29 -0.68
C GLY A 92 -0.83 -10.00 -0.34
N VAL A 93 -0.14 -9.46 -1.33
CA VAL A 93 1.25 -9.06 -1.20
C VAL A 93 1.45 -7.76 -1.98
N ASP A 94 2.22 -6.86 -1.39
CA ASP A 94 2.65 -5.64 -2.05
C ASP A 94 4.14 -5.72 -2.31
N LEU A 95 4.53 -5.29 -3.51
CA LEU A 95 5.91 -5.15 -3.91
C LEU A 95 6.22 -3.66 -3.96
N PHE A 96 7.17 -3.22 -3.11
CA PHE A 96 7.55 -1.82 -3.01
C PHE A 96 8.93 -1.58 -3.59
N LYS A 97 9.13 -0.38 -4.10
CA LYS A 97 10.46 0.16 -4.34
C LYS A 97 10.58 1.47 -3.57
N VAL A 98 11.73 1.65 -2.91
CA VAL A 98 12.00 2.83 -2.08
C VAL A 98 13.24 3.53 -2.60
N SER A 99 13.18 4.85 -2.74
CA SER A 99 14.30 5.67 -3.13
C SER A 99 14.23 7.01 -2.39
N ARG A 100 15.35 7.43 -1.80
CA ARG A 100 15.46 8.73 -1.13
C ARG A 100 14.37 8.94 -0.07
N ASP A 101 14.15 7.92 0.77
CA ASP A 101 13.16 7.95 1.86
C ASP A 101 11.72 8.14 1.37
N ARG A 102 11.42 7.70 0.14
CA ARG A 102 10.05 7.73 -0.41
C ARG A 102 9.75 6.42 -1.12
N ILE A 103 8.48 6.06 -1.12
CA ILE A 103 7.99 4.91 -1.90
C ILE A 103 7.78 5.39 -3.33
N THR A 104 8.48 4.75 -4.28
CA THR A 104 8.39 5.09 -5.70
C THR A 104 7.51 4.12 -6.48
N GLU A 105 7.32 2.91 -5.96
CA GLU A 105 6.44 1.91 -6.57
C GLU A 105 5.72 1.11 -5.47
N LYS A 106 4.44 0.87 -5.70
CA LYS A 106 3.64 -0.04 -4.87
C LYS A 106 2.77 -0.86 -5.80
N PHE A 107 3.12 -2.11 -5.98
CA PHE A 107 2.39 -3.03 -6.85
C PHE A 107 1.68 -4.06 -5.98
N SER A 108 0.35 -4.09 -6.06
CA SER A 108 -0.48 -4.90 -5.17
C SER A 108 -1.07 -6.10 -5.88
N TYR A 109 -0.96 -7.26 -5.25
CA TYR A 109 -1.48 -8.51 -5.76
C TYR A 109 -2.34 -9.16 -4.69
N VAL A 110 -3.45 -9.76 -5.10
CA VAL A 110 -4.31 -10.49 -4.16
C VAL A 110 -4.32 -11.97 -4.51
N LYS A 111 -4.44 -12.77 -3.47
CA LYS A 111 -4.62 -14.20 -3.61
C LYS A 111 -6.07 -14.43 -4.10
N GLY A 112 -6.19 -15.03 -5.25
CA GLY A 112 -7.48 -15.26 -5.88
C GLY A 112 -7.98 -16.67 -5.78
#